data_0c43f0c07d250ef8d446a2bad5016b79
#
_entry.id   0c43f0c07d250ef8d446a2bad5016b79
#
_cell.length_a   1.000
_cell.length_b   1.000
_cell.length_c   1.000
_cell.angle_alpha   90.00
_cell.angle_beta   90.00
_cell.angle_gamma   90.00
#
_symmetry.space_group_name_H-M   'P 1'
#
loop_
_entity.id
_entity.type
_entity.pdbx_description
1 polymer ?
#
loop_
_entity_poly.entity_id
_entity_poly.type
_entity_poly.pdbx_seq_one_letter_code
_entity_poly.pdbx_strand_id
1 'polypeptide(L)'
;MISYLEIALAAVVSTSRVLALIGASIATGWLLGYIAIRSRVFENLYTSLIGVFESVPVFSFFPVVLVFFVEGIGGYFGAELAADFLVFTAVVWNIWIGIYQAFKTVPRDMVEVAENVRLGFFRKMRHLYIPYSMPRIAANLMPSFSDGFFYITVSEVFSVGSSEYGVFGIGSVIARLTAEGNWGNPAFVHRYLFALGMLALAVGSVVYGFRELADYVAGKYAVDSSMPVKRIKLIPPWLARGMGGPLARIARITAAVQRRAAREPTWYEEERGHERLLKVVGAAVGLAVLGALIYGAVVTIAATPASLWQVLLAQTGQILAALALDYGRVFAVTLCATAFAVTLGYYLATHHRVERVVVPALQIYAAYPAPTYFPLIFASTYLALYGALGYYANELYVILLGFISTFYYVFYSFWMGLKAMPHEIWELMDNLSLTYWDRLRLILLPATMPYLVAGISSTIDSAWGGLAIGEYWPDIYGGRDLAVGNGLMKLITLSTAEGNIALAAWASLIFGVVVVLFSIFFTRRLMDLAQKRYIAEEAVYAA
;
A
#
# COMPACT_ATOMS: atom_id res chain seq x y z
N MET A 1 -5.60 32.65 -6.57
CA MET A 1 -6.33 32.11 -5.38
C MET A 1 -7.08 30.85 -5.78
N ILE A 2 -6.82 29.75 -5.11
CA ILE A 2 -7.48 28.44 -5.35
C ILE A 2 -8.95 28.53 -4.89
N SER A 3 -9.90 28.11 -5.74
CA SER A 3 -11.32 28.15 -5.40
C SER A 3 -11.76 26.90 -4.61
N TYR A 4 -12.83 27.01 -3.83
CA TYR A 4 -13.40 25.87 -3.11
C TYR A 4 -13.89 24.76 -4.07
N LEU A 5 -14.38 25.12 -5.25
CA LEU A 5 -14.77 24.17 -6.27
C LEU A 5 -13.58 23.40 -6.84
N GLU A 6 -12.46 24.10 -7.07
CA GLU A 6 -11.20 23.47 -7.53
C GLU A 6 -10.70 22.44 -6.52
N ILE A 7 -10.74 22.76 -5.21
CA ILE A 7 -10.39 21.83 -4.13
C ILE A 7 -11.29 20.59 -4.14
N ALA A 8 -12.60 20.79 -4.26
CA ALA A 8 -13.55 19.69 -4.29
C ALA A 8 -13.35 18.78 -5.51
N LEU A 9 -13.16 19.37 -6.69
CA LEU A 9 -12.88 18.61 -7.92
C LEU A 9 -11.55 17.86 -7.82
N ALA A 10 -10.50 18.47 -7.28
CA ALA A 10 -9.21 17.84 -7.09
C ALA A 10 -9.30 16.58 -6.19
N ALA A 11 -10.05 16.66 -5.08
CA ALA A 11 -10.27 15.50 -4.21
C ALA A 11 -11.00 14.35 -4.93
N VAL A 12 -11.99 14.67 -5.77
CA VAL A 12 -12.71 13.67 -6.58
C VAL A 12 -11.79 13.06 -7.64
N VAL A 13 -10.97 13.87 -8.31
CA VAL A 13 -10.06 13.40 -9.37
C VAL A 13 -9.01 12.45 -8.79
N SER A 14 -8.30 12.84 -7.72
CA SER A 14 -7.31 11.94 -7.08
C SER A 14 -7.95 10.64 -6.58
N THR A 15 -9.14 10.73 -5.97
CA THR A 15 -9.86 9.54 -5.50
C THR A 15 -10.25 8.62 -6.65
N SER A 16 -10.78 9.17 -7.74
CA SER A 16 -11.16 8.38 -8.92
C SER A 16 -9.96 7.74 -9.61
N ARG A 17 -8.81 8.44 -9.66
CA ARG A 17 -7.54 7.91 -10.18
C ARG A 17 -7.07 6.70 -9.38
N VAL A 18 -7.01 6.79 -8.05
CA VAL A 18 -6.62 5.65 -7.21
C VAL A 18 -7.58 4.47 -7.39
N LEU A 19 -8.90 4.71 -7.41
CA LEU A 19 -9.89 3.65 -7.63
C LEU A 19 -9.77 3.01 -9.02
N ALA A 20 -9.48 3.79 -10.05
CA ALA A 20 -9.24 3.28 -11.40
C ALA A 20 -7.98 2.38 -11.45
N LEU A 21 -6.89 2.79 -10.78
CA LEU A 21 -5.65 2.02 -10.71
C LEU A 21 -5.82 0.73 -9.86
N ILE A 22 -6.60 0.76 -8.79
CA ILE A 22 -7.01 -0.46 -8.07
C ILE A 22 -7.81 -1.38 -8.99
N GLY A 23 -8.76 -0.85 -9.76
CA GLY A 23 -9.50 -1.62 -10.76
C GLY A 23 -8.61 -2.26 -11.81
N ALA A 24 -7.63 -1.51 -12.33
CA ALA A 24 -6.61 -2.02 -13.25
C ALA A 24 -5.74 -3.12 -12.61
N SER A 25 -5.37 -2.94 -11.33
CA SER A 25 -4.61 -3.95 -10.57
C SER A 25 -5.40 -5.25 -10.39
N ILE A 26 -6.70 -5.17 -10.13
CA ILE A 26 -7.58 -6.35 -10.05
C ILE A 26 -7.68 -7.04 -11.42
N ALA A 27 -7.93 -6.28 -12.49
CA ALA A 27 -8.07 -6.84 -13.84
C ALA A 27 -6.80 -7.54 -14.31
N THR A 28 -5.64 -6.89 -14.13
CA THR A 28 -4.33 -7.48 -14.44
C THR A 28 -3.99 -8.65 -13.52
N GLY A 29 -4.35 -8.57 -12.24
CA GLY A 29 -4.18 -9.65 -11.27
C GLY A 29 -4.96 -10.92 -11.63
N TRP A 30 -6.20 -10.79 -12.10
CA TRP A 30 -6.97 -11.94 -12.59
C TRP A 30 -6.31 -12.60 -13.80
N LEU A 31 -5.82 -11.80 -14.74
CA LEU A 31 -5.17 -12.31 -15.94
C LEU A 31 -3.84 -13.00 -15.60
N LEU A 32 -2.94 -12.28 -14.94
CA LEU A 32 -1.59 -12.77 -14.62
C LEU A 32 -1.63 -13.89 -13.58
N GLY A 33 -2.48 -13.79 -12.56
CA GLY A 33 -2.68 -14.84 -11.57
C GLY A 33 -3.19 -16.14 -12.19
N TYR A 34 -4.10 -16.08 -13.17
CA TYR A 34 -4.54 -17.26 -13.89
C TYR A 34 -3.42 -17.89 -14.74
N ILE A 35 -2.63 -17.08 -15.43
CA ILE A 35 -1.46 -17.58 -16.19
C ILE A 35 -0.46 -18.24 -15.23
N ALA A 36 -0.23 -17.63 -14.07
CA ALA A 36 0.71 -18.15 -13.06
C ALA A 36 0.31 -19.54 -12.57
N ILE A 37 -0.95 -19.79 -12.24
CA ILE A 37 -1.39 -21.13 -11.78
C ILE A 37 -1.35 -22.21 -12.88
N ARG A 38 -1.22 -21.81 -14.15
CA ARG A 38 -1.17 -22.72 -15.31
C ARG A 38 0.24 -23.00 -15.81
N SER A 39 1.23 -22.18 -15.50
CA SER A 39 2.61 -22.30 -15.98
C SER A 39 3.60 -22.17 -14.83
N ARG A 40 4.31 -23.26 -14.46
CA ARG A 40 5.33 -23.24 -13.40
C ARG A 40 6.45 -22.23 -13.65
N VAL A 41 6.85 -22.04 -14.90
CA VAL A 41 7.90 -21.06 -15.26
C VAL A 41 7.41 -19.66 -15.00
N PHE A 42 6.18 -19.34 -15.44
CA PHE A 42 5.58 -18.04 -15.19
C PHE A 42 5.24 -17.84 -13.72
N GLU A 43 4.78 -18.87 -13.01
CA GLU A 43 4.52 -18.83 -11.56
C GLU A 43 5.76 -18.43 -10.78
N ASN A 44 6.89 -19.10 -11.04
CA ASN A 44 8.15 -18.79 -10.37
C ASN A 44 8.63 -17.36 -10.67
N LEU A 45 8.51 -16.93 -11.93
CA LEU A 45 8.85 -15.56 -12.31
C LEU A 45 7.91 -14.55 -11.63
N TYR A 46 6.60 -14.78 -11.69
CA TYR A 46 5.57 -13.91 -11.15
C TYR A 46 5.71 -13.72 -9.63
N THR A 47 5.85 -14.83 -8.89
CA THR A 47 6.02 -14.78 -7.44
C THR A 47 7.36 -14.19 -7.02
N SER A 48 8.43 -14.44 -7.79
CA SER A 48 9.73 -13.84 -7.54
C SER A 48 9.73 -12.34 -7.82
N LEU A 49 9.13 -11.90 -8.92
CA LEU A 49 8.99 -10.48 -9.25
C LEU A 49 8.16 -9.74 -8.19
N ILE A 50 7.01 -10.29 -7.80
CA ILE A 50 6.20 -9.69 -6.73
C ILE A 50 7.05 -9.57 -5.46
N GLY A 51 7.70 -10.65 -5.01
CA GLY A 51 8.48 -10.65 -3.78
C GLY A 51 9.68 -9.69 -3.79
N VAL A 52 10.26 -9.41 -4.95
CA VAL A 52 11.32 -8.41 -5.10
C VAL A 52 10.74 -7.00 -5.14
N PHE A 53 9.78 -6.74 -6.03
CA PHE A 53 9.25 -5.39 -6.24
C PHE A 53 8.36 -4.89 -5.11
N GLU A 54 7.68 -5.78 -4.38
CA GLU A 54 6.95 -5.44 -3.15
C GLU A 54 7.90 -4.91 -2.07
N SER A 55 9.13 -5.47 -1.99
CA SER A 55 10.14 -5.03 -1.02
C SER A 55 10.86 -3.74 -1.43
N VAL A 56 10.80 -3.34 -2.71
CA VAL A 56 11.46 -2.13 -3.20
C VAL A 56 10.54 -0.93 -3.01
N PRO A 57 10.92 0.06 -2.19
CA PRO A 57 10.10 1.24 -1.99
C PRO A 57 9.81 1.98 -3.29
N VAL A 58 8.57 2.43 -3.47
CA VAL A 58 8.09 3.09 -4.70
C VAL A 58 8.98 4.27 -5.11
N PHE A 59 9.49 5.01 -4.14
CA PHE A 59 10.40 6.14 -4.40
C PHE A 59 11.73 5.76 -5.06
N SER A 60 12.16 4.49 -4.98
CA SER A 60 13.33 4.02 -5.72
C SER A 60 13.15 4.08 -7.23
N PHE A 61 11.90 3.99 -7.69
CA PHE A 61 11.59 4.10 -9.11
C PHE A 61 11.49 5.55 -9.59
N PHE A 62 11.41 6.50 -8.68
CA PHE A 62 11.10 7.90 -8.99
C PHE A 62 12.00 8.50 -10.08
N PRO A 63 13.36 8.46 -9.97
CA PRO A 63 14.21 9.04 -11.02
C PRO A 63 14.04 8.38 -12.38
N VAL A 64 13.88 7.05 -12.41
CA VAL A 64 13.71 6.29 -13.66
C VAL A 64 12.36 6.62 -14.31
N VAL A 65 11.33 6.72 -13.51
CA VAL A 65 9.97 7.07 -13.95
C VAL A 65 9.93 8.47 -14.53
N LEU A 66 10.61 9.43 -13.88
CA LEU A 66 10.69 10.80 -14.38
C LEU A 66 11.36 10.87 -15.75
N VAL A 67 12.53 10.25 -15.90
CA VAL A 67 13.26 10.24 -17.18
C VAL A 67 12.41 9.56 -18.26
N PHE A 68 11.86 8.41 -17.99
CA PHE A 68 11.13 7.64 -19.00
C PHE A 68 9.82 8.31 -19.43
N PHE A 69 9.00 8.74 -18.48
CA PHE A 69 7.68 9.29 -18.80
C PHE A 69 7.72 10.81 -19.07
N VAL A 70 8.42 11.57 -18.23
CA VAL A 70 8.38 13.03 -18.30
C VAL A 70 9.31 13.55 -19.38
N GLU A 71 10.54 13.06 -19.47
CA GLU A 71 11.49 13.46 -20.53
C GLU A 71 11.25 12.69 -21.83
N GLY A 72 10.96 11.38 -21.76
CA GLY A 72 10.81 10.52 -22.92
C GLY A 72 9.51 10.75 -23.68
N ILE A 73 8.36 10.85 -22.99
CA ILE A 73 7.04 11.10 -23.59
C ILE A 73 6.74 12.59 -23.64
N GLY A 74 7.09 13.31 -22.57
CA GLY A 74 6.97 14.76 -22.47
C GLY A 74 5.55 15.26 -22.17
N GLY A 75 5.47 16.56 -21.84
CA GLY A 75 4.23 17.27 -21.63
C GLY A 75 3.40 16.78 -20.44
N TYR A 76 2.15 17.24 -20.37
CA TYR A 76 1.21 16.88 -19.32
C TYR A 76 0.92 15.37 -19.27
N PHE A 77 0.84 14.73 -20.44
CA PHE A 77 0.57 13.29 -20.54
C PHE A 77 1.70 12.43 -19.96
N GLY A 78 2.96 12.82 -20.18
CA GLY A 78 4.09 12.14 -19.54
C GLY A 78 4.06 12.26 -18.01
N ALA A 79 3.70 13.44 -17.50
CA ALA A 79 3.53 13.68 -16.06
C ALA A 79 2.38 12.84 -15.47
N GLU A 80 1.23 12.76 -16.13
CA GLU A 80 0.11 11.89 -15.72
C GLU A 80 0.53 10.42 -15.65
N LEU A 81 1.18 9.91 -16.70
CA LEU A 81 1.65 8.52 -16.73
C LEU A 81 2.69 8.25 -15.63
N ALA A 82 3.56 9.22 -15.32
CA ALA A 82 4.53 9.08 -14.23
C ALA A 82 3.83 8.95 -12.87
N ALA A 83 2.86 9.84 -12.59
CA ALA A 83 2.08 9.79 -11.36
C ALA A 83 1.27 8.48 -11.26
N ASP A 84 0.57 8.09 -12.33
CA ASP A 84 -0.23 6.88 -12.38
C ASP A 84 0.63 5.61 -12.21
N PHE A 85 1.83 5.57 -12.79
CA PHE A 85 2.76 4.45 -12.64
C PHE A 85 3.23 4.30 -11.18
N LEU A 86 3.59 5.39 -10.53
CA LEU A 86 4.03 5.37 -9.12
C LEU A 86 2.90 4.88 -8.21
N VAL A 87 1.67 5.36 -8.42
CA VAL A 87 0.51 4.90 -7.66
C VAL A 87 0.18 3.45 -7.98
N PHE A 88 0.22 3.05 -9.26
CA PHE A 88 -0.02 1.67 -9.66
C PHE A 88 0.97 0.70 -8.98
N THR A 89 2.25 1.04 -8.94
CA THR A 89 3.26 0.23 -8.24
C THR A 89 3.05 0.19 -6.72
N ALA A 90 2.41 1.19 -6.14
CA ALA A 90 2.05 1.17 -4.71
C ALA A 90 0.88 0.23 -4.40
N VAL A 91 -0.12 0.13 -5.29
CA VAL A 91 -1.37 -0.60 -5.01
C VAL A 91 -1.38 -2.04 -5.51
N VAL A 92 -0.54 -2.37 -6.49
CA VAL A 92 -0.68 -3.60 -7.29
C VAL A 92 -0.26 -4.87 -6.54
N TRP A 93 0.79 -4.82 -5.71
CA TRP A 93 1.41 -6.02 -5.14
C TRP A 93 0.48 -6.78 -4.20
N ASN A 94 -0.15 -6.09 -3.26
CA ASN A 94 -1.11 -6.67 -2.32
C ASN A 94 -2.29 -7.35 -3.05
N ILE A 95 -2.77 -6.73 -4.13
CA ILE A 95 -3.88 -7.25 -4.93
C ILE A 95 -3.43 -8.48 -5.73
N TRP A 96 -2.28 -8.39 -6.41
CA TRP A 96 -1.78 -9.49 -7.23
C TRP A 96 -1.46 -10.74 -6.42
N ILE A 97 -0.76 -10.59 -5.27
CA ILE A 97 -0.45 -11.73 -4.41
C ILE A 97 -1.73 -12.34 -3.81
N GLY A 98 -2.69 -11.51 -3.40
CA GLY A 98 -3.97 -11.97 -2.87
C GLY A 98 -4.78 -12.76 -3.89
N ILE A 99 -4.87 -12.30 -5.14
CA ILE A 99 -5.56 -13.00 -6.22
C ILE A 99 -4.84 -14.32 -6.56
N TYR A 100 -3.50 -14.29 -6.69
CA TYR A 100 -2.72 -15.48 -6.94
C TYR A 100 -2.92 -16.54 -5.85
N GLN A 101 -2.83 -16.15 -4.58
CA GLN A 101 -3.06 -17.05 -3.45
C GLN A 101 -4.47 -17.63 -3.47
N ALA A 102 -5.48 -16.81 -3.76
CA ALA A 102 -6.85 -17.29 -3.90
C ALA A 102 -6.96 -18.34 -5.01
N PHE A 103 -6.41 -18.08 -6.18
CA PHE A 103 -6.46 -19.02 -7.29
C PHE A 103 -5.71 -20.32 -7.00
N LYS A 104 -4.59 -20.26 -6.29
CA LYS A 104 -3.79 -21.41 -5.89
C LYS A 104 -4.49 -22.30 -4.87
N THR A 105 -5.35 -21.72 -4.04
CA THR A 105 -6.08 -22.41 -2.96
C THR A 105 -7.47 -22.89 -3.36
N VAL A 106 -7.89 -22.74 -4.62
CA VAL A 106 -9.16 -23.30 -5.11
C VAL A 106 -9.13 -24.83 -4.93
N PRO A 107 -10.13 -25.44 -4.25
CA PRO A 107 -10.20 -26.88 -4.06
C PRO A 107 -10.16 -27.65 -5.39
N ARG A 108 -9.39 -28.74 -5.44
CA ARG A 108 -9.23 -29.55 -6.65
C ARG A 108 -10.56 -30.06 -7.18
N ASP A 109 -11.45 -30.48 -6.29
CA ASP A 109 -12.78 -30.97 -6.64
C ASP A 109 -13.59 -29.94 -7.44
N MET A 110 -13.50 -28.65 -7.08
CA MET A 110 -14.17 -27.59 -7.84
C MET A 110 -13.57 -27.39 -9.23
N VAL A 111 -12.24 -27.54 -9.34
CA VAL A 111 -11.55 -27.45 -10.63
C VAL A 111 -11.92 -28.64 -11.50
N GLU A 112 -11.94 -29.86 -10.95
CA GLU A 112 -12.33 -31.08 -11.64
C GLU A 112 -13.79 -31.01 -12.11
N VAL A 113 -14.72 -30.53 -11.28
CA VAL A 113 -16.11 -30.30 -11.69
C VAL A 113 -16.16 -29.34 -12.88
N ALA A 114 -15.44 -28.21 -12.81
CA ALA A 114 -15.40 -27.24 -13.89
C ALA A 114 -14.78 -27.82 -15.19
N GLU A 115 -13.85 -28.78 -15.06
CA GLU A 115 -13.25 -29.49 -16.20
C GLU A 115 -14.18 -30.55 -16.75
N ASN A 116 -14.86 -31.29 -15.89
CA ASN A 116 -15.80 -32.33 -16.30
C ASN A 116 -17.01 -31.76 -17.07
N VAL A 117 -17.52 -30.60 -16.66
CA VAL A 117 -18.55 -29.86 -17.41
C VAL A 117 -17.97 -29.02 -18.56
N ARG A 118 -16.69 -29.16 -18.85
CA ARG A 118 -15.96 -28.51 -19.95
C ARG A 118 -16.18 -27.01 -20.02
N LEU A 119 -16.08 -26.32 -18.84
CA LEU A 119 -16.18 -24.86 -18.81
C LEU A 119 -14.99 -24.22 -19.51
N GLY A 120 -15.27 -23.31 -20.44
CA GLY A 120 -14.30 -22.49 -21.11
C GLY A 120 -13.60 -21.45 -20.22
N PHE A 121 -12.44 -20.93 -20.69
CA PHE A 121 -11.65 -19.96 -19.97
C PHE A 121 -12.50 -18.85 -19.33
N PHE A 122 -13.29 -18.14 -20.13
CA PHE A 122 -14.14 -17.05 -19.61
C PHE A 122 -15.18 -17.51 -18.59
N ARG A 123 -15.68 -18.74 -18.70
CA ARG A 123 -16.64 -19.30 -17.75
C ARG A 123 -15.96 -19.78 -16.48
N LYS A 124 -14.80 -20.46 -16.59
CA LYS A 124 -13.98 -20.81 -15.42
C LYS A 124 -13.61 -19.55 -14.64
N MET A 125 -13.17 -18.49 -15.34
CA MET A 125 -12.89 -17.21 -14.68
C MET A 125 -14.13 -16.64 -13.98
N ARG A 126 -15.26 -16.52 -14.67
CA ARG A 126 -16.46 -15.87 -14.15
C ARG A 126 -17.16 -16.64 -13.03
N HIS A 127 -17.16 -17.99 -13.09
CA HIS A 127 -17.95 -18.81 -12.18
C HIS A 127 -17.14 -19.52 -11.10
N LEU A 128 -15.82 -19.62 -11.25
CA LEU A 128 -14.94 -20.27 -10.28
C LEU A 128 -13.89 -19.32 -9.72
N TYR A 129 -12.95 -18.83 -10.53
CA TYR A 129 -11.78 -18.12 -10.04
C TYR A 129 -12.09 -16.71 -9.52
N ILE A 130 -12.87 -15.90 -10.26
CA ILE A 130 -13.25 -14.55 -9.80
C ILE A 130 -14.08 -14.60 -8.51
N PRO A 131 -15.18 -15.38 -8.42
CA PRO A 131 -15.93 -15.51 -7.16
C PRO A 131 -15.08 -15.96 -5.98
N TYR A 132 -14.19 -16.93 -6.21
CA TYR A 132 -13.32 -17.46 -5.16
C TYR A 132 -12.27 -16.43 -4.69
N SER A 133 -11.84 -15.52 -5.56
CA SER A 133 -10.88 -14.47 -5.22
C SER A 133 -11.50 -13.26 -4.50
N MET A 134 -12.84 -13.10 -4.54
CA MET A 134 -13.49 -11.90 -4.01
C MET A 134 -13.22 -11.63 -2.52
N PRO A 135 -13.20 -12.62 -1.61
CA PRO A 135 -12.86 -12.39 -0.20
C PRO A 135 -11.44 -11.85 -0.01
N ARG A 136 -10.48 -12.39 -0.76
CA ARG A 136 -9.07 -11.94 -0.72
C ARG A 136 -8.91 -10.55 -1.32
N ILE A 137 -9.61 -10.26 -2.42
CA ILE A 137 -9.63 -8.90 -2.99
C ILE A 137 -10.19 -7.92 -1.96
N ALA A 138 -11.35 -8.22 -1.37
CA ALA A 138 -11.99 -7.35 -0.38
C ALA A 138 -11.08 -7.05 0.83
N ALA A 139 -10.33 -8.06 1.30
CA ALA A 139 -9.36 -7.88 2.38
C ALA A 139 -8.18 -6.95 2.01
N ASN A 140 -7.74 -6.99 0.73
CA ASN A 140 -6.60 -6.19 0.25
C ASN A 140 -6.98 -4.79 -0.27
N LEU A 141 -8.28 -4.48 -0.44
CA LEU A 141 -8.70 -3.16 -0.94
C LEU A 141 -8.30 -2.01 -0.03
N MET A 142 -8.44 -2.18 1.29
CA MET A 142 -8.12 -1.13 2.26
C MET A 142 -6.62 -0.80 2.29
N PRO A 143 -5.70 -1.76 2.48
CA PRO A 143 -4.27 -1.50 2.41
C PRO A 143 -3.87 -0.85 1.08
N SER A 144 -4.29 -1.43 -0.05
CA SER A 144 -3.96 -0.90 -1.37
C SER A 144 -4.50 0.52 -1.61
N PHE A 145 -5.68 0.85 -1.08
CA PHE A 145 -6.21 2.20 -1.16
C PHE A 145 -5.42 3.19 -0.30
N SER A 146 -5.04 2.79 0.91
CA SER A 146 -4.23 3.61 1.81
C SER A 146 -2.87 3.93 1.19
N ASP A 147 -2.19 2.92 0.65
CA ASP A 147 -0.92 3.08 -0.04
C ASP A 147 -1.08 3.96 -1.29
N GLY A 148 -2.07 3.65 -2.13
CA GLY A 148 -2.36 4.43 -3.34
C GLY A 148 -2.67 5.89 -3.03
N PHE A 149 -3.41 6.16 -1.96
CA PHE A 149 -3.76 7.52 -1.57
C PHE A 149 -2.57 8.29 -0.96
N PHE A 150 -1.70 7.60 -0.24
CA PHE A 150 -0.44 8.19 0.21
C PHE A 150 0.43 8.60 -0.98
N TYR A 151 0.66 7.68 -1.91
CA TYR A 151 1.53 7.94 -3.05
C TYR A 151 0.95 8.92 -4.07
N ILE A 152 -0.38 8.96 -4.29
CA ILE A 152 -0.98 9.92 -5.22
C ILE A 152 -0.78 11.36 -4.75
N THR A 153 -0.91 11.64 -3.45
CA THR A 153 -0.75 12.98 -2.90
C THR A 153 0.67 13.52 -3.06
N VAL A 154 1.65 12.63 -3.20
CA VAL A 154 3.06 12.98 -3.42
C VAL A 154 3.39 13.02 -4.90
N SER A 155 2.92 12.03 -5.67
CA SER A 155 3.23 11.93 -7.10
C SER A 155 2.48 12.94 -7.98
N GLU A 156 1.49 13.64 -7.45
CA GLU A 156 0.85 14.76 -8.14
C GLU A 156 1.73 16.02 -8.20
N VAL A 157 2.84 16.05 -7.43
CA VAL A 157 3.78 17.17 -7.39
C VAL A 157 5.21 16.63 -7.43
N PHE A 158 5.93 16.93 -8.47
CA PHE A 158 7.35 16.61 -8.55
C PHE A 158 8.10 17.61 -9.43
N SER A 159 9.42 17.70 -9.23
CA SER A 159 10.31 18.56 -10.01
C SER A 159 11.45 17.78 -10.61
N VAL A 160 11.88 18.16 -11.81
CA VAL A 160 13.06 17.63 -12.49
C VAL A 160 13.91 18.81 -12.97
N GLY A 161 15.08 18.94 -12.44
CA GLY A 161 15.91 20.10 -12.70
C GLY A 161 15.20 21.41 -12.32
N SER A 162 15.12 22.36 -13.25
CA SER A 162 14.40 23.64 -13.04
C SER A 162 12.93 23.59 -13.39
N SER A 163 12.42 22.45 -13.84
CA SER A 163 11.02 22.29 -14.27
C SER A 163 10.18 21.62 -13.19
N GLU A 164 9.11 22.30 -12.80
CA GLU A 164 8.09 21.71 -11.91
C GLU A 164 6.98 21.07 -12.76
N TYR A 165 6.68 19.83 -12.45
CA TYR A 165 5.60 19.08 -13.08
C TYR A 165 4.50 18.84 -12.05
N GLY A 166 3.30 19.32 -12.35
CA GLY A 166 2.13 19.14 -11.50
C GLY A 166 1.00 18.48 -12.29
N VAL A 167 0.44 17.43 -11.72
CA VAL A 167 -0.77 16.78 -12.21
C VAL A 167 -1.95 17.30 -11.39
N PHE A 168 -3.08 17.59 -12.05
CA PHE A 168 -4.24 18.11 -11.33
C PHE A 168 -4.78 17.07 -10.33
N GLY A 169 -4.78 17.42 -9.05
CA GLY A 169 -5.28 16.60 -7.99
C GLY A 169 -5.13 17.25 -6.61
N ILE A 170 -5.57 16.55 -5.58
CA ILE A 170 -5.59 17.10 -4.21
C ILE A 170 -4.17 17.30 -3.65
N GLY A 171 -3.21 16.48 -4.03
CA GLY A 171 -1.80 16.64 -3.67
C GLY A 171 -1.23 17.94 -4.20
N SER A 172 -1.41 18.23 -5.50
CA SER A 172 -0.95 19.47 -6.12
C SER A 172 -1.64 20.71 -5.56
N VAL A 173 -2.92 20.61 -5.22
CA VAL A 173 -3.67 21.70 -4.57
C VAL A 173 -3.13 21.98 -3.17
N ILE A 174 -2.91 20.94 -2.37
CA ILE A 174 -2.35 21.08 -1.01
C ILE A 174 -0.92 21.62 -1.07
N ALA A 175 -0.08 21.14 -2.00
CA ALA A 175 1.28 21.64 -2.16
C ALA A 175 1.30 23.12 -2.53
N ARG A 176 0.45 23.58 -3.47
CA ARG A 176 0.31 25.00 -3.80
C ARG A 176 -0.17 25.84 -2.61
N LEU A 177 -1.14 25.32 -1.83
CA LEU A 177 -1.57 25.99 -0.59
C LEU A 177 -0.43 26.07 0.41
N THR A 178 0.35 25.01 0.59
CA THR A 178 1.48 24.97 1.53
C THR A 178 2.56 25.97 1.13
N ALA A 179 2.91 26.04 -0.16
CA ALA A 179 3.89 26.96 -0.72
C ALA A 179 3.42 28.45 -0.60
N GLU A 180 2.10 28.74 -0.67
CA GLU A 180 1.59 30.10 -0.37
C GLU A 180 1.96 30.57 1.04
N GLY A 181 2.13 29.63 1.99
CA GLY A 181 2.73 29.83 3.32
C GLY A 181 2.08 30.86 4.24
N ASN A 182 0.90 31.37 3.90
CA ASN A 182 0.26 32.48 4.60
C ASN A 182 -0.60 32.02 5.80
N TRP A 183 0.02 31.30 6.71
CA TRP A 183 -0.63 30.72 7.90
C TRP A 183 -1.21 31.74 8.88
N GLY A 184 -0.82 33.03 8.79
CA GLY A 184 -1.41 34.13 9.55
C GLY A 184 -2.74 34.63 8.97
N ASN A 185 -3.11 34.22 7.77
CA ASN A 185 -4.34 34.67 7.12
C ASN A 185 -5.49 33.67 7.36
N PRO A 186 -6.58 34.05 8.04
CA PRO A 186 -7.71 33.19 8.30
C PRO A 186 -8.33 32.57 7.02
N ALA A 187 -8.39 33.33 5.92
CA ALA A 187 -8.94 32.85 4.66
C ALA A 187 -8.07 31.75 4.02
N PHE A 188 -6.76 31.78 4.21
CA PHE A 188 -5.84 30.70 3.83
C PHE A 188 -6.09 29.46 4.68
N VAL A 189 -6.11 29.59 5.99
CA VAL A 189 -6.33 28.47 6.93
C VAL A 189 -7.68 27.80 6.66
N HIS A 190 -8.74 28.59 6.39
CA HIS A 190 -10.05 28.03 6.04
C HIS A 190 -10.01 27.18 4.76
N ARG A 191 -9.27 27.62 3.71
CA ARG A 191 -9.14 26.83 2.47
C ARG A 191 -8.35 25.55 2.70
N TYR A 192 -7.27 25.63 3.48
CA TYR A 192 -6.47 24.47 3.82
C TYR A 192 -7.30 23.45 4.61
N LEU A 193 -8.02 23.87 5.63
CA LEU A 193 -8.92 23.02 6.40
C LEU A 193 -10.08 22.47 5.54
N PHE A 194 -10.58 23.26 4.59
CA PHE A 194 -11.59 22.80 3.64
C PHE A 194 -11.02 21.69 2.73
N ALA A 195 -9.79 21.83 2.25
CA ALA A 195 -9.12 20.80 1.46
C ALA A 195 -8.97 19.48 2.27
N LEU A 196 -8.53 19.57 3.52
CA LEU A 196 -8.47 18.42 4.42
C LEU A 196 -9.86 17.81 4.67
N GLY A 197 -10.89 18.64 4.85
CA GLY A 197 -12.27 18.19 5.03
C GLY A 197 -12.84 17.46 3.81
N MET A 198 -12.61 18.01 2.60
CA MET A 198 -13.03 17.36 1.34
C MET A 198 -12.32 16.02 1.13
N LEU A 199 -11.03 15.98 1.45
CA LEU A 199 -10.25 14.75 1.41
C LEU A 199 -10.79 13.73 2.43
N ALA A 200 -11.10 14.15 3.66
CA ALA A 200 -11.68 13.28 4.67
C ALA A 200 -13.04 12.70 4.24
N LEU A 201 -13.87 13.50 3.58
CA LEU A 201 -15.14 13.04 3.01
C LEU A 201 -14.92 12.01 1.89
N ALA A 202 -13.98 12.26 0.98
CA ALA A 202 -13.66 11.35 -0.11
C ALA A 202 -13.13 10.02 0.43
N VAL A 203 -12.10 10.05 1.29
CA VAL A 203 -11.50 8.86 1.91
C VAL A 203 -12.55 8.11 2.75
N GLY A 204 -13.27 8.80 3.60
CA GLY A 204 -14.31 8.20 4.45
C GLY A 204 -15.42 7.50 3.63
N SER A 205 -15.81 8.10 2.50
CA SER A 205 -16.80 7.52 1.59
C SER A 205 -16.29 6.21 0.95
N VAL A 206 -15.03 6.18 0.53
CA VAL A 206 -14.42 4.98 -0.07
C VAL A 206 -14.21 3.88 0.98
N VAL A 207 -13.68 4.24 2.16
CA VAL A 207 -13.50 3.30 3.28
C VAL A 207 -14.84 2.66 3.67
N TYR A 208 -15.89 3.48 3.77
CA TYR A 208 -17.24 2.98 4.02
C TYR A 208 -17.71 2.03 2.91
N GLY A 209 -17.52 2.40 1.64
CA GLY A 209 -17.87 1.56 0.50
C GLY A 209 -17.13 0.22 0.48
N PHE A 210 -15.84 0.21 0.80
CA PHE A 210 -15.05 -1.03 0.88
C PHE A 210 -15.49 -1.92 2.05
N ARG A 211 -15.86 -1.34 3.17
CA ARG A 211 -16.39 -2.08 4.31
C ARG A 211 -17.72 -2.76 3.96
N GLU A 212 -18.67 -2.03 3.35
CA GLU A 212 -19.94 -2.60 2.87
C GLU A 212 -19.71 -3.68 1.81
N LEU A 213 -18.73 -3.48 0.92
CA LEU A 213 -18.33 -4.48 -0.06
C LEU A 213 -17.76 -5.73 0.61
N ALA A 214 -16.89 -5.57 1.61
CA ALA A 214 -16.30 -6.69 2.35
C ALA A 214 -17.38 -7.49 3.09
N ASP A 215 -18.34 -6.81 3.75
CA ASP A 215 -19.48 -7.44 4.42
C ASP A 215 -20.40 -8.20 3.43
N TYR A 216 -20.62 -7.61 2.25
CA TYR A 216 -21.40 -8.25 1.18
C TYR A 216 -20.68 -9.50 0.64
N VAL A 217 -19.38 -9.40 0.39
CA VAL A 217 -18.56 -10.50 -0.11
C VAL A 217 -18.47 -11.62 0.92
N ALA A 218 -18.24 -11.30 2.19
CA ALA A 218 -18.23 -12.27 3.28
C ALA A 218 -19.58 -12.99 3.40
N GLY A 219 -20.71 -12.27 3.28
CA GLY A 219 -22.04 -12.87 3.32
C GLY A 219 -22.42 -13.74 2.11
N LYS A 220 -21.76 -13.52 0.95
CA LYS A 220 -22.09 -14.21 -0.31
C LYS A 220 -21.15 -15.36 -0.65
N TYR A 221 -19.87 -15.26 -0.28
CA TYR A 221 -18.80 -16.15 -0.73
C TYR A 221 -18.10 -16.91 0.40
N ALA A 222 -18.46 -16.66 1.68
CA ALA A 222 -17.92 -17.45 2.80
C ALA A 222 -18.51 -18.86 2.76
N VAL A 223 -17.63 -19.85 2.65
CA VAL A 223 -18.01 -21.27 2.56
C VAL A 223 -18.39 -21.85 3.92
N ASP A 224 -17.94 -21.23 5.02
CA ASP A 224 -18.32 -21.59 6.39
C ASP A 224 -18.16 -20.39 7.32
N SER A 225 -19.24 -19.73 7.68
CA SER A 225 -19.25 -18.85 8.84
C SER A 225 -20.40 -19.24 9.78
N SER A 226 -20.08 -20.08 10.74
CA SER A 226 -20.97 -20.42 11.86
C SER A 226 -21.16 -19.28 12.87
N MET A 227 -20.61 -18.09 12.62
CA MET A 227 -20.81 -16.90 13.47
C MET A 227 -21.67 -15.84 12.80
N PRO A 228 -22.84 -15.48 13.40
CA PRO A 228 -23.60 -14.35 12.94
C PRO A 228 -22.85 -13.05 13.27
N VAL A 229 -22.31 -12.38 12.26
CA VAL A 229 -21.73 -11.04 12.40
C VAL A 229 -22.84 -10.07 12.82
N LYS A 230 -22.88 -9.68 14.08
CA LYS A 230 -23.83 -8.70 14.61
C LYS A 230 -23.46 -7.31 14.05
N ARG A 231 -24.20 -6.87 13.03
CA ARG A 231 -24.01 -5.57 12.37
C ARG A 231 -24.26 -4.44 13.35
N ILE A 232 -23.27 -3.57 13.56
CA ILE A 232 -23.48 -2.26 14.18
C ILE A 232 -23.68 -1.26 13.05
N LYS A 233 -24.90 -0.78 12.87
CA LYS A 233 -25.18 0.33 11.95
C LYS A 233 -24.65 1.62 12.58
N LEU A 234 -23.46 2.05 12.17
CA LEU A 234 -22.84 3.33 12.57
C LEU A 234 -23.51 4.54 11.92
N ILE A 235 -24.33 4.34 10.91
CA ILE A 235 -25.05 5.40 10.19
C ILE A 235 -26.52 5.40 10.59
N PRO A 236 -27.08 6.57 10.93
CA PRO A 236 -28.50 6.69 11.20
C PRO A 236 -29.34 6.19 10.02
N PRO A 237 -30.47 5.50 10.27
CA PRO A 237 -31.30 4.89 9.21
C PRO A 237 -31.81 5.87 8.14
N TRP A 238 -31.85 7.16 8.42
CA TRP A 238 -32.26 8.18 7.47
C TRP A 238 -31.18 8.52 6.43
N LEU A 239 -29.87 8.46 6.81
CA LEU A 239 -28.76 8.67 5.87
C LEU A 239 -28.57 7.45 4.97
N ALA A 240 -28.73 6.24 5.54
CA ALA A 240 -28.65 4.99 4.79
C ALA A 240 -29.76 4.85 3.73
N ARG A 241 -30.93 5.44 3.96
CA ARG A 241 -32.03 5.45 2.99
C ARG A 241 -31.75 6.32 1.76
N GLY A 242 -31.00 7.43 1.91
CA GLY A 242 -30.61 8.29 0.80
C GLY A 242 -29.53 7.69 -0.10
N MET A 243 -28.60 6.92 0.47
CA MET A 243 -27.49 6.30 -0.24
C MET A 243 -27.81 4.92 -0.85
N GLY A 244 -28.83 4.25 -0.36
CA GLY A 244 -29.25 2.92 -0.85
C GLY A 244 -29.82 2.88 -2.26
N GLY A 245 -30.27 4.01 -2.80
CA GLY A 245 -30.86 4.10 -4.14
C GLY A 245 -29.89 3.79 -5.29
N PRO A 246 -28.71 4.42 -5.36
CA PRO A 246 -27.73 4.16 -6.42
C PRO A 246 -27.14 2.75 -6.33
N LEU A 247 -26.77 2.30 -5.13
CA LEU A 247 -26.20 0.95 -4.92
C LEU A 247 -27.22 -0.16 -5.18
N ALA A 248 -28.47 0.03 -4.81
CA ALA A 248 -29.57 -0.89 -5.14
C ALA A 248 -29.87 -0.90 -6.66
N ARG A 249 -29.60 0.18 -7.37
CA ARG A 249 -29.73 0.25 -8.84
C ARG A 249 -28.61 -0.54 -9.51
N ILE A 250 -27.37 -0.42 -9.05
CA ILE A 250 -26.23 -1.21 -9.52
C ILE A 250 -26.46 -2.69 -9.22
N ALA A 251 -26.91 -3.06 -8.03
CA ALA A 251 -27.23 -4.44 -7.65
C ALA A 251 -28.38 -5.03 -8.49
N ARG A 252 -29.38 -4.23 -8.89
CA ARG A 252 -30.46 -4.68 -9.81
C ARG A 252 -29.96 -4.84 -11.24
N ILE A 253 -29.07 -3.98 -11.72
CA ILE A 253 -28.46 -4.08 -13.05
C ILE A 253 -27.60 -5.35 -13.11
N THR A 254 -26.77 -5.62 -12.10
CA THR A 254 -25.98 -6.85 -12.05
C THR A 254 -26.84 -8.11 -11.94
N ALA A 255 -27.93 -8.10 -11.18
CA ALA A 255 -28.88 -9.20 -11.09
C ALA A 255 -29.67 -9.41 -12.40
N ALA A 256 -30.01 -8.33 -13.13
CA ALA A 256 -30.66 -8.42 -14.43
C ALA A 256 -29.73 -8.97 -15.52
N VAL A 257 -28.44 -8.57 -15.48
CA VAL A 257 -27.39 -9.14 -16.35
C VAL A 257 -27.16 -10.62 -16.03
N GLN A 258 -27.16 -11.01 -14.75
CA GLN A 258 -27.06 -12.43 -14.35
C GLN A 258 -28.24 -13.27 -14.84
N ARG A 259 -29.49 -12.76 -14.80
CA ARG A 259 -30.68 -13.49 -15.30
C ARG A 259 -30.69 -13.63 -16.83
N ARG A 260 -30.13 -12.68 -17.58
CA ARG A 260 -29.98 -12.80 -19.05
C ARG A 260 -28.88 -13.77 -19.47
N ALA A 261 -27.86 -13.97 -18.63
CA ALA A 261 -26.75 -14.91 -18.90
C ALA A 261 -27.07 -16.37 -18.54
N ALA A 262 -28.21 -16.64 -17.90
CA ALA A 262 -28.66 -17.98 -17.52
C ALA A 262 -29.41 -18.76 -18.63
N ARG A 263 -29.46 -18.24 -19.86
CA ARG A 263 -30.04 -18.98 -21.00
C ARG A 263 -28.96 -19.78 -21.71
N GLU A 264 -29.13 -21.08 -21.58
CA GLU A 264 -28.58 -22.29 -22.21
C GLU A 264 -27.35 -22.29 -23.11
N PRO A 265 -26.52 -23.35 -23.00
CA PRO A 265 -25.29 -23.51 -23.73
C PRO A 265 -25.35 -24.60 -24.78
N THR A 266 -25.16 -24.25 -25.99
CA THR A 266 -24.75 -25.20 -27.04
C THR A 266 -23.33 -24.83 -27.43
N TRP A 267 -22.36 -25.74 -27.17
CA TRP A 267 -21.07 -25.82 -27.85
C TRP A 267 -20.00 -26.48 -26.98
N TYR A 268 -19.66 -27.57 -27.46
CA TYR A 268 -18.54 -28.40 -27.07
C TYR A 268 -17.48 -28.29 -28.19
N GLU A 269 -16.23 -28.03 -27.91
CA GLU A 269 -15.09 -28.50 -28.72
C GLU A 269 -13.82 -27.61 -28.84
N GLU A 270 -13.71 -26.40 -28.29
CA GLU A 270 -12.58 -25.56 -28.70
C GLU A 270 -11.44 -25.32 -27.67
N GLU A 271 -11.37 -26.05 -26.56
CA GLU A 271 -10.60 -25.57 -25.40
C GLU A 271 -9.20 -26.09 -25.14
N ARG A 272 -8.82 -27.22 -25.67
CA ARG A 272 -7.46 -27.77 -25.44
C ARG A 272 -6.35 -26.91 -26.08
N GLY A 273 -6.68 -26.16 -27.12
CA GLY A 273 -5.74 -25.26 -27.80
C GLY A 273 -5.38 -24.03 -26.99
N HIS A 274 -6.37 -23.44 -26.32
CA HIS A 274 -6.18 -22.17 -25.57
C HIS A 274 -5.33 -22.34 -24.30
N GLU A 275 -5.41 -23.46 -23.59
CA GLU A 275 -4.57 -23.70 -22.42
C GLU A 275 -3.08 -23.86 -22.77
N ARG A 276 -2.78 -24.52 -23.88
CA ARG A 276 -1.40 -24.60 -24.39
C ARG A 276 -0.90 -23.24 -24.83
N LEU A 277 -1.73 -22.49 -25.53
CA LEU A 277 -1.41 -21.12 -25.95
C LEU A 277 -1.11 -20.21 -24.75
N LEU A 278 -1.96 -20.24 -23.72
CA LEU A 278 -1.75 -19.42 -22.50
C LEU A 278 -0.44 -19.80 -21.77
N LYS A 279 -0.09 -21.08 -21.70
CA LYS A 279 1.20 -21.52 -21.14
C LYS A 279 2.39 -20.98 -21.95
N VAL A 280 2.30 -21.08 -23.27
CA VAL A 280 3.36 -20.59 -24.16
C VAL A 280 3.45 -19.06 -24.13
N VAL A 281 2.30 -18.38 -24.19
CA VAL A 281 2.24 -16.90 -24.10
C VAL A 281 2.77 -16.43 -22.74
N GLY A 282 2.38 -17.06 -21.64
CA GLY A 282 2.88 -16.72 -20.31
C GLY A 282 4.39 -16.87 -20.18
N ALA A 283 4.94 -17.98 -20.68
CA ALA A 283 6.39 -18.20 -20.71
C ALA A 283 7.10 -17.18 -21.63
N ALA A 284 6.54 -16.91 -22.82
CA ALA A 284 7.10 -15.95 -23.77
C ALA A 284 7.08 -14.52 -23.22
N VAL A 285 5.99 -14.09 -22.59
CA VAL A 285 5.89 -12.79 -21.94
C VAL A 285 6.90 -12.68 -20.79
N GLY A 286 7.01 -13.72 -19.95
CA GLY A 286 7.99 -13.74 -18.86
C GLY A 286 9.43 -13.63 -19.36
N LEU A 287 9.78 -14.36 -20.39
CA LEU A 287 11.11 -14.30 -21.02
C LEU A 287 11.35 -12.96 -21.72
N ALA A 288 10.33 -12.38 -22.37
CA ALA A 288 10.44 -11.08 -23.03
C ALA A 288 10.66 -9.95 -22.00
N VAL A 289 9.94 -9.96 -20.87
CA VAL A 289 10.13 -8.99 -19.79
C VAL A 289 11.53 -9.11 -19.19
N LEU A 290 11.97 -10.33 -18.88
CA LEU A 290 13.32 -10.56 -18.35
C LEU A 290 14.39 -10.13 -19.35
N GLY A 291 14.21 -10.48 -20.63
CA GLY A 291 15.12 -10.08 -21.72
C GLY A 291 15.17 -8.56 -21.90
N ALA A 292 14.03 -7.88 -21.82
CA ALA A 292 13.96 -6.42 -21.91
C ALA A 292 14.67 -5.73 -20.72
N LEU A 293 14.52 -6.27 -19.51
CA LEU A 293 15.20 -5.76 -18.31
C LEU A 293 16.73 -5.93 -18.43
N ILE A 294 17.17 -7.13 -18.83
CA ILE A 294 18.61 -7.39 -19.02
C ILE A 294 19.18 -6.51 -20.15
N TYR A 295 18.48 -6.44 -21.28
CA TYR A 295 18.89 -5.59 -22.40
C TYR A 295 18.98 -4.12 -22.00
N GLY A 296 17.96 -3.59 -21.32
CA GLY A 296 17.97 -2.21 -20.81
C GLY A 296 19.14 -1.96 -19.86
N ALA A 297 19.42 -2.88 -18.94
CA ALA A 297 20.56 -2.79 -18.03
C ALA A 297 21.90 -2.77 -18.77
N VAL A 298 22.10 -3.69 -19.72
CA VAL A 298 23.34 -3.79 -20.53
C VAL A 298 23.54 -2.53 -21.37
N VAL A 299 22.51 -2.05 -22.05
CA VAL A 299 22.57 -0.83 -22.86
C VAL A 299 22.91 0.39 -22.00
N THR A 300 22.28 0.53 -20.84
CA THR A 300 22.55 1.63 -19.91
C THR A 300 23.99 1.60 -19.40
N ILE A 301 24.48 0.43 -18.99
CA ILE A 301 25.87 0.26 -18.54
C ILE A 301 26.85 0.59 -19.66
N ALA A 302 26.62 0.09 -20.87
CA ALA A 302 27.48 0.30 -22.02
C ALA A 302 27.48 1.75 -22.53
N ALA A 303 26.35 2.43 -22.44
CA ALA A 303 26.20 3.83 -22.87
C ALA A 303 26.81 4.84 -21.87
N THR A 304 27.01 4.44 -20.62
CA THR A 304 27.49 5.33 -19.56
C THR A 304 29.01 5.51 -19.68
N PRO A 305 29.54 6.76 -19.81
CA PRO A 305 30.99 7.03 -19.92
C PRO A 305 31.76 6.55 -18.71
N ALA A 306 33.01 6.08 -18.91
CA ALA A 306 33.86 5.61 -17.82
C ALA A 306 34.17 6.70 -16.76
N SER A 307 34.26 7.96 -17.18
CA SER A 307 34.42 9.09 -16.27
C SER A 307 33.25 9.28 -15.32
N LEU A 308 32.04 9.06 -15.80
CA LEU A 308 30.82 9.13 -14.96
C LEU A 308 30.78 7.97 -13.95
N TRP A 309 31.20 6.76 -14.36
CA TRP A 309 31.32 5.63 -13.45
C TRP A 309 32.31 5.88 -12.32
N GLN A 310 33.43 6.53 -12.59
CA GLN A 310 34.40 6.88 -11.54
C GLN A 310 33.79 7.82 -10.51
N VAL A 311 33.03 8.83 -10.94
CA VAL A 311 32.34 9.77 -10.04
C VAL A 311 31.28 9.05 -9.20
N LEU A 312 30.44 8.22 -9.82
CA LEU A 312 29.36 7.47 -9.13
C LEU A 312 29.92 6.50 -8.09
N LEU A 313 30.98 5.76 -8.46
CA LEU A 313 31.68 4.82 -7.56
C LEU A 313 32.33 5.55 -6.38
N ALA A 314 32.94 6.73 -6.61
CA ALA A 314 33.51 7.53 -5.53
C ALA A 314 32.45 8.00 -4.50
N GLN A 315 31.21 8.25 -4.95
CA GLN A 315 30.11 8.66 -4.08
C GLN A 315 29.41 7.51 -3.37
N THR A 316 29.66 6.24 -3.76
CA THR A 316 29.01 5.06 -3.20
C THR A 316 29.16 4.96 -1.68
N GLY A 317 30.33 5.30 -1.13
CA GLY A 317 30.57 5.30 0.32
C GLY A 317 29.67 6.30 1.06
N GLN A 318 29.45 7.48 0.50
CA GLN A 318 28.55 8.49 1.06
C GLN A 318 27.07 8.05 0.98
N ILE A 319 26.67 7.43 -0.14
CA ILE A 319 25.33 6.86 -0.33
C ILE A 319 25.06 5.78 0.73
N LEU A 320 26.00 4.86 0.95
CA LEU A 320 25.86 3.80 1.96
C LEU A 320 25.81 4.36 3.39
N ALA A 321 26.56 5.41 3.69
CA ALA A 321 26.52 6.07 4.99
C ALA A 321 25.16 6.75 5.23
N ALA A 322 24.60 7.44 4.22
CA ALA A 322 23.28 8.03 4.27
C ALA A 322 22.18 6.96 4.47
N LEU A 323 22.28 5.87 3.71
CA LEU A 323 21.37 4.73 3.84
C LEU A 323 21.40 4.09 5.23
N ALA A 324 22.58 3.98 5.85
CA ALA A 324 22.71 3.44 7.21
C ALA A 324 22.01 4.33 8.25
N LEU A 325 22.05 5.65 8.09
CA LEU A 325 21.31 6.60 8.94
C LEU A 325 19.79 6.43 8.77
N ASP A 326 19.34 6.25 7.53
CA ASP A 326 17.92 6.03 7.25
C ASP A 326 17.41 4.72 7.84
N TYR A 327 18.19 3.64 7.80
CA TYR A 327 17.86 2.42 8.54
C TYR A 327 17.76 2.67 10.05
N GLY A 328 18.58 3.55 10.60
CA GLY A 328 18.44 4.00 11.99
C GLY A 328 17.09 4.67 12.27
N ARG A 329 16.65 5.56 11.35
CA ARG A 329 15.33 6.20 11.42
C ARG A 329 14.18 5.21 11.27
N VAL A 330 14.26 4.31 10.27
CA VAL A 330 13.29 3.23 10.06
C VAL A 330 13.18 2.33 11.30
N PHE A 331 14.33 2.00 11.92
CA PHE A 331 14.33 1.24 13.17
C PHE A 331 13.64 1.99 14.30
N ALA A 332 13.90 3.29 14.48
CA ALA A 332 13.23 4.11 15.49
C ALA A 332 11.72 4.19 15.25
N VAL A 333 11.28 4.41 14.01
CA VAL A 333 9.85 4.38 13.60
C VAL A 333 9.23 3.04 13.95
N THR A 334 9.86 1.96 13.57
CA THR A 334 9.35 0.59 13.78
C THR A 334 9.26 0.23 15.26
N LEU A 335 10.24 0.64 16.05
CA LEU A 335 10.24 0.43 17.50
C LEU A 335 9.08 1.18 18.17
N CYS A 336 8.91 2.47 17.84
CA CYS A 336 7.80 3.28 18.34
C CYS A 336 6.44 2.70 17.91
N ALA A 337 6.30 2.31 16.65
CA ALA A 337 5.08 1.72 16.11
C ALA A 337 4.75 0.38 16.80
N THR A 338 5.76 -0.48 17.02
CA THR A 338 5.58 -1.77 17.71
C THR A 338 5.18 -1.56 19.17
N ALA A 339 5.84 -0.66 19.89
CA ALA A 339 5.49 -0.35 21.28
C ALA A 339 4.04 0.18 21.38
N PHE A 340 3.67 1.09 20.49
CA PHE A 340 2.29 1.62 20.40
C PHE A 340 1.28 0.52 20.07
N ALA A 341 1.58 -0.33 19.08
CA ALA A 341 0.70 -1.41 18.63
C ALA A 341 0.46 -2.45 19.73
N VAL A 342 1.51 -2.84 20.46
CA VAL A 342 1.39 -3.81 21.54
C VAL A 342 0.56 -3.25 22.69
N THR A 343 0.81 -2.01 23.10
CA THR A 343 0.07 -1.37 24.20
C THR A 343 -1.39 -1.12 23.84
N LEU A 344 -1.65 -0.48 22.71
CA LEU A 344 -3.02 -0.15 22.26
C LEU A 344 -3.77 -1.41 21.85
N GLY A 345 -3.14 -2.34 21.12
CA GLY A 345 -3.77 -3.57 20.64
C GLY A 345 -4.25 -4.45 21.79
N TYR A 346 -3.41 -4.64 22.84
CA TYR A 346 -3.80 -5.38 24.01
C TYR A 346 -4.91 -4.67 24.80
N TYR A 347 -4.81 -3.33 24.97
CA TYR A 347 -5.86 -2.55 25.63
C TYR A 347 -7.21 -2.73 24.92
N LEU A 348 -7.24 -2.61 23.58
CA LEU A 348 -8.47 -2.75 22.80
C LEU A 348 -9.01 -4.18 22.83
N ALA A 349 -8.15 -5.20 22.78
CA ALA A 349 -8.57 -6.60 22.85
C ALA A 349 -9.30 -6.94 24.15
N THR A 350 -8.97 -6.24 25.26
CA THR A 350 -9.61 -6.42 26.57
C THR A 350 -10.80 -5.46 26.81
N HIS A 351 -10.92 -4.37 26.01
CA HIS A 351 -11.95 -3.34 26.18
C HIS A 351 -12.86 -3.23 24.96
N HIS A 352 -13.70 -4.22 24.73
CA HIS A 352 -14.56 -4.33 23.52
C HIS A 352 -15.45 -3.12 23.23
N ARG A 353 -15.83 -2.31 24.23
CA ARG A 353 -16.62 -1.09 24.00
C ARG A 353 -15.78 -0.01 23.31
N VAL A 354 -14.53 0.15 23.73
CA VAL A 354 -13.57 1.10 23.17
C VAL A 354 -13.14 0.64 21.77
N GLU A 355 -12.84 -0.66 21.65
CA GLU A 355 -12.47 -1.30 20.38
C GLU A 355 -13.45 -0.98 19.24
N ARG A 356 -14.76 -1.07 19.52
CA ARG A 356 -15.81 -0.82 18.52
C ARG A 356 -15.80 0.59 17.92
N VAL A 357 -15.22 1.55 18.62
CA VAL A 357 -15.12 2.94 18.16
C VAL A 357 -13.73 3.22 17.59
N VAL A 358 -12.69 2.78 18.31
CA VAL A 358 -11.31 3.13 17.97
C VAL A 358 -10.83 2.40 16.72
N VAL A 359 -11.15 1.10 16.54
CA VAL A 359 -10.70 0.35 15.36
C VAL A 359 -11.23 0.94 14.05
N PRO A 360 -12.55 1.25 13.89
CA PRO A 360 -13.03 1.94 12.69
C PRO A 360 -12.43 3.34 12.49
N ALA A 361 -12.21 4.09 13.57
CA ALA A 361 -11.57 5.40 13.49
C ALA A 361 -10.12 5.28 12.99
N LEU A 362 -9.37 4.30 13.48
CA LEU A 362 -8.01 4.00 12.99
C LEU A 362 -8.00 3.55 11.52
N GLN A 363 -9.04 2.85 11.04
CA GLN A 363 -9.16 2.48 9.63
C GLN A 363 -9.30 3.71 8.72
N ILE A 364 -10.13 4.67 9.13
CA ILE A 364 -10.27 5.94 8.39
C ILE A 364 -8.95 6.71 8.45
N TYR A 365 -8.33 6.78 9.63
CA TYR A 365 -7.04 7.45 9.81
C TYR A 365 -5.93 6.82 8.96
N ALA A 366 -5.83 5.50 8.92
CA ALA A 366 -4.84 4.77 8.12
C ALA A 366 -4.99 5.05 6.61
N ALA A 367 -6.21 5.24 6.14
CA ALA A 367 -6.49 5.57 4.74
C ALA A 367 -6.29 7.06 4.43
N TYR A 368 -6.15 7.91 5.45
CA TYR A 368 -5.97 9.35 5.27
C TYR A 368 -4.48 9.68 5.10
N PRO A 369 -4.06 10.27 3.96
CA PRO A 369 -2.65 10.43 3.64
C PRO A 369 -1.94 11.43 4.57
N ALA A 370 -0.97 10.95 5.32
CA ALA A 370 -0.21 11.75 6.27
C ALA A 370 0.43 13.02 5.67
N PRO A 371 0.96 13.02 4.44
CA PRO A 371 1.55 14.22 3.84
C PRO A 371 0.59 15.41 3.75
N THR A 372 -0.71 15.17 3.68
CA THR A 372 -1.68 16.26 3.50
C THR A 372 -1.93 17.09 4.74
N TYR A 373 -1.84 16.50 5.93
CA TYR A 373 -2.07 17.21 7.21
C TYR A 373 -0.79 17.46 8.00
N PHE A 374 0.32 16.86 7.61
CA PHE A 374 1.59 17.02 8.30
C PHE A 374 2.11 18.47 8.33
N PRO A 375 1.95 19.30 7.27
CA PRO A 375 2.28 20.73 7.35
C PRO A 375 1.56 21.48 8.47
N LEU A 376 0.31 21.11 8.78
CA LEU A 376 -0.44 21.69 9.90
C LEU A 376 0.18 21.30 11.25
N ILE A 377 0.60 20.03 11.41
CA ILE A 377 1.32 19.58 12.61
C ILE A 377 2.63 20.35 12.74
N PHE A 378 3.41 20.43 11.65
CA PHE A 378 4.67 21.16 11.62
C PHE A 378 4.47 22.63 12.01
N ALA A 379 3.53 23.34 11.36
CA ALA A 379 3.23 24.73 11.63
C ALA A 379 2.83 24.99 13.09
N SER A 380 2.01 24.11 13.67
CA SER A 380 1.50 24.28 15.04
C SER A 380 2.53 23.98 16.13
N THR A 381 3.52 23.13 15.85
CA THR A 381 4.50 22.65 16.84
C THR A 381 5.92 23.20 16.63
N TYR A 382 6.18 23.83 15.47
CA TYR A 382 7.50 24.29 15.05
C TYR A 382 8.23 25.12 16.13
N LEU A 383 7.60 26.20 16.60
CA LEU A 383 8.24 27.10 17.57
C LEU A 383 8.63 26.37 18.87
N ALA A 384 7.76 25.49 19.35
CA ALA A 384 8.01 24.75 20.59
C ALA A 384 9.14 23.73 20.43
N LEU A 385 9.10 22.93 19.34
CA LEU A 385 10.07 21.87 19.12
C LEU A 385 11.46 22.41 18.75
N TYR A 386 11.52 23.43 17.90
CA TYR A 386 12.81 24.07 17.59
C TYR A 386 13.38 24.84 18.78
N GLY A 387 12.52 25.45 19.61
CA GLY A 387 12.96 26.08 20.86
C GLY A 387 13.54 25.10 21.87
N ALA A 388 13.01 23.85 21.90
CA ALA A 388 13.46 22.83 22.83
C ALA A 388 14.65 21.99 22.30
N LEU A 389 14.66 21.64 21.02
CA LEU A 389 15.57 20.64 20.42
C LEU A 389 16.51 21.24 19.37
N GLY A 390 16.31 22.50 18.97
CA GLY A 390 17.07 23.13 17.90
C GLY A 390 16.95 22.33 16.60
N TYR A 391 18.07 22.14 15.92
CA TYR A 391 18.12 21.41 14.65
C TYR A 391 17.66 19.95 14.74
N TYR A 392 17.80 19.29 15.91
CA TYR A 392 17.34 17.91 16.12
C TYR A 392 15.82 17.76 16.03
N ALA A 393 15.07 18.86 16.04
CA ALA A 393 13.63 18.84 15.78
C ALA A 393 13.31 18.25 14.39
N ASN A 394 14.19 18.44 13.37
CA ASN A 394 14.00 17.86 12.05
C ASN A 394 13.99 16.33 12.09
N GLU A 395 14.93 15.72 12.84
CA GLU A 395 14.96 14.25 13.00
C GLU A 395 13.69 13.73 13.66
N LEU A 396 13.20 14.45 14.69
CA LEU A 396 11.95 14.09 15.35
C LEU A 396 10.76 14.16 14.38
N TYR A 397 10.69 15.20 13.52
CA TYR A 397 9.62 15.32 12.53
C TYR A 397 9.65 14.21 11.49
N VAL A 398 10.82 13.79 11.01
CA VAL A 398 10.97 12.68 10.07
C VAL A 398 10.49 11.37 10.71
N ILE A 399 10.94 11.08 11.94
CA ILE A 399 10.50 9.91 12.70
C ILE A 399 8.98 9.96 12.95
N LEU A 400 8.45 11.14 13.31
CA LEU A 400 7.01 11.33 13.51
C LEU A 400 6.22 11.07 12.23
N LEU A 401 6.66 11.62 11.09
CA LEU A 401 6.00 11.39 9.80
C LEU A 401 6.03 9.90 9.42
N GLY A 402 7.18 9.25 9.56
CA GLY A 402 7.29 7.80 9.37
C GLY A 402 6.34 7.03 10.28
N PHE A 403 6.28 7.37 11.57
CA PHE A 403 5.41 6.72 12.54
C PHE A 403 3.92 6.89 12.20
N ILE A 404 3.44 8.11 11.99
CA ILE A 404 2.02 8.36 11.71
C ILE A 404 1.56 7.77 10.38
N SER A 405 2.49 7.56 9.44
CA SER A 405 2.21 6.94 8.13
C SER A 405 2.16 5.42 8.18
N THR A 406 2.69 4.77 9.24
CA THR A 406 2.94 3.32 9.17
C THR A 406 2.54 2.52 10.41
N PHE A 407 2.32 3.15 11.58
CA PHE A 407 2.05 2.42 12.84
C PHE A 407 0.87 1.45 12.75
N TYR A 408 -0.09 1.70 11.88
CA TYR A 408 -1.28 0.90 11.73
C TYR A 408 -1.00 -0.48 11.12
N TYR A 409 0.08 -0.69 10.38
CA TYR A 409 0.43 -2.02 9.84
C TYR A 409 0.72 -3.01 10.97
N VAL A 410 1.64 -2.65 11.88
CA VAL A 410 1.95 -3.51 13.02
C VAL A 410 0.79 -3.56 14.00
N PHE A 411 0.03 -2.47 14.16
CA PHE A 411 -1.15 -2.45 15.01
C PHE A 411 -2.22 -3.44 14.55
N TYR A 412 -2.63 -3.40 13.28
CA TYR A 412 -3.65 -4.32 12.78
C TYR A 412 -3.18 -5.77 12.78
N SER A 413 -1.94 -6.01 12.40
CA SER A 413 -1.38 -7.36 12.43
C SER A 413 -1.39 -7.94 13.85
N PHE A 414 -0.91 -7.20 14.83
CA PHE A 414 -0.91 -7.64 16.23
C PHE A 414 -2.32 -7.82 16.79
N TRP A 415 -3.21 -6.84 16.55
CA TRP A 415 -4.61 -6.90 16.98
C TRP A 415 -5.36 -8.09 16.37
N MET A 416 -5.16 -8.37 15.08
CA MET A 416 -5.72 -9.57 14.43
C MET A 416 -5.16 -10.86 15.05
N GLY A 417 -3.88 -10.90 15.36
CA GLY A 417 -3.27 -12.02 16.07
C GLY A 417 -3.92 -12.27 17.43
N LEU A 418 -4.22 -11.20 18.20
CA LEU A 418 -4.94 -11.33 19.47
C LEU A 418 -6.38 -11.83 19.27
N LYS A 419 -7.06 -11.41 18.20
CA LYS A 419 -8.43 -11.87 17.87
C LYS A 419 -8.48 -13.30 17.34
N ALA A 420 -7.41 -13.78 16.76
CA ALA A 420 -7.30 -15.17 16.30
C ALA A 420 -7.03 -16.17 17.45
N MET A 421 -6.70 -15.67 18.63
CA MET A 421 -6.43 -16.55 19.79
C MET A 421 -7.71 -17.23 20.27
N PRO A 422 -7.67 -18.57 20.53
CA PRO A 422 -8.78 -19.31 21.11
C PRO A 422 -9.22 -18.75 22.46
N HIS A 423 -10.55 -18.84 22.72
CA HIS A 423 -11.14 -18.29 23.96
C HIS A 423 -10.55 -18.97 25.23
N GLU A 424 -10.21 -20.25 25.13
CA GLU A 424 -9.64 -21.06 26.19
C GLU A 424 -8.32 -20.48 26.72
N ILE A 425 -7.54 -19.84 25.87
CA ILE A 425 -6.29 -19.17 26.28
C ILE A 425 -6.58 -17.94 27.14
N TRP A 426 -7.63 -17.18 26.79
CA TRP A 426 -8.07 -16.03 27.59
C TRP A 426 -8.60 -16.47 28.97
N GLU A 427 -9.40 -17.51 29.02
CA GLU A 427 -9.88 -18.10 30.26
C GLU A 427 -8.73 -18.66 31.12
N LEU A 428 -7.75 -19.31 30.49
CA LEU A 428 -6.55 -19.79 31.19
C LEU A 428 -5.79 -18.65 31.88
N MET A 429 -5.59 -17.53 31.18
CA MET A 429 -4.93 -16.34 31.74
C MET A 429 -5.69 -15.74 32.92
N ASP A 430 -7.02 -15.77 32.87
CA ASP A 430 -7.89 -15.29 33.96
C ASP A 430 -7.86 -16.24 35.16
N ASN A 431 -7.95 -17.55 34.93
CA ASN A 431 -7.91 -18.58 35.97
C ASN A 431 -6.56 -18.60 36.70
N LEU A 432 -5.45 -18.37 35.99
CA LEU A 432 -4.13 -18.27 36.58
C LEU A 432 -3.87 -16.91 37.23
N SER A 433 -4.82 -15.98 37.19
CA SER A 433 -4.70 -14.62 37.74
C SER A 433 -3.39 -13.92 37.33
N LEU A 434 -2.96 -14.11 36.07
CA LEU A 434 -1.71 -13.56 35.56
C LEU A 434 -1.75 -12.03 35.54
N THR A 435 -0.62 -11.42 35.93
CA THR A 435 -0.45 -9.98 35.85
C THR A 435 -0.42 -9.49 34.39
N TYR A 436 -0.61 -8.20 34.16
CA TYR A 436 -0.52 -7.61 32.81
C TYR A 436 0.76 -8.01 32.07
N TRP A 437 1.91 -7.90 32.74
CA TRP A 437 3.22 -8.21 32.16
C TRP A 437 3.42 -9.71 31.89
N ASP A 438 2.90 -10.56 32.79
CA ASP A 438 2.98 -12.02 32.61
C ASP A 438 2.12 -12.48 31.44
N ARG A 439 0.88 -11.95 31.30
CA ARG A 439 0.02 -12.21 30.15
C ARG A 439 0.72 -11.80 28.86
N LEU A 440 1.27 -10.58 28.82
CA LEU A 440 1.93 -10.05 27.64
C LEU A 440 3.15 -10.88 27.24
N ARG A 441 4.09 -11.10 28.20
CA ARG A 441 5.39 -11.71 27.92
C ARG A 441 5.30 -13.22 27.70
N LEU A 442 4.50 -13.93 28.50
CA LEU A 442 4.51 -15.40 28.52
C LEU A 442 3.53 -16.00 27.51
N ILE A 443 2.44 -15.28 27.17
CA ILE A 443 1.36 -15.83 26.36
C ILE A 443 1.11 -14.99 25.10
N LEU A 444 0.77 -13.70 25.25
CA LEU A 444 0.28 -12.90 24.11
C LEU A 444 1.34 -12.66 23.05
N LEU A 445 2.54 -12.21 23.43
CA LEU A 445 3.63 -11.99 22.49
C LEU A 445 4.08 -13.28 21.78
N PRO A 446 4.32 -14.42 22.49
CA PRO A 446 4.62 -15.68 21.83
C PRO A 446 3.52 -16.16 20.87
N ALA A 447 2.25 -16.12 21.29
CA ALA A 447 1.13 -16.60 20.49
C ALA A 447 0.87 -15.73 19.24
N THR A 448 1.13 -14.43 19.32
CA THR A 448 0.93 -13.50 18.20
C THR A 448 2.22 -13.18 17.43
N MET A 449 3.33 -13.84 17.74
CA MET A 449 4.64 -13.52 17.14
C MET A 449 4.65 -13.53 15.61
N PRO A 450 4.05 -14.49 14.90
CA PRO A 450 4.01 -14.45 13.44
C PRO A 450 3.28 -13.24 12.89
N TYR A 451 2.16 -12.86 13.51
CA TYR A 451 1.41 -11.64 13.14
C TYR A 451 2.23 -10.37 13.42
N LEU A 452 2.88 -10.33 14.57
CA LEU A 452 3.73 -9.20 14.97
C LEU A 452 4.90 -9.02 14.00
N VAL A 453 5.58 -10.10 13.63
CA VAL A 453 6.69 -10.08 12.66
C VAL A 453 6.20 -9.64 11.28
N ALA A 454 5.05 -10.12 10.82
CA ALA A 454 4.45 -9.67 9.56
C ALA A 454 4.16 -8.16 9.58
N GLY A 455 3.54 -7.66 10.65
CA GLY A 455 3.26 -6.24 10.82
C GLY A 455 4.52 -5.38 10.91
N ILE A 456 5.55 -5.84 11.62
CA ILE A 456 6.86 -5.18 11.69
C ILE A 456 7.48 -5.08 10.31
N SER A 457 7.46 -6.16 9.52
CA SER A 457 7.99 -6.16 8.15
C SER A 457 7.28 -5.14 7.27
N SER A 458 5.95 -5.14 7.27
CA SER A 458 5.17 -4.15 6.51
C SER A 458 5.43 -2.71 6.98
N THR A 459 5.64 -2.50 8.30
CA THR A 459 5.99 -1.19 8.84
C THR A 459 7.35 -0.74 8.36
N ILE A 460 8.38 -1.62 8.33
CA ILE A 460 9.71 -1.32 7.80
C ILE A 460 9.62 -0.92 6.33
N ASP A 461 8.92 -1.71 5.51
CA ASP A 461 8.81 -1.48 4.08
C ASP A 461 8.06 -0.17 3.76
N SER A 462 7.03 0.17 4.55
CA SER A 462 6.23 1.39 4.35
C SER A 462 6.86 2.65 4.97
N ALA A 463 7.74 2.53 5.98
CA ALA A 463 8.38 3.67 6.63
C ALA A 463 9.23 4.51 5.67
N TRP A 464 9.77 3.88 4.63
CA TRP A 464 10.50 4.58 3.56
C TRP A 464 9.69 5.66 2.86
N GLY A 465 8.37 5.47 2.74
CA GLY A 465 7.48 6.49 2.19
C GLY A 465 7.46 7.77 3.02
N GLY A 466 7.38 7.64 4.35
CA GLY A 466 7.45 8.78 5.27
C GLY A 466 8.81 9.48 5.24
N LEU A 467 9.91 8.71 5.20
CA LEU A 467 11.26 9.25 5.12
C LEU A 467 11.49 10.00 3.80
N ALA A 468 11.01 9.46 2.68
CA ALA A 468 11.18 10.06 1.36
C ALA A 468 10.63 11.48 1.26
N ILE A 469 9.58 11.78 2.02
CA ILE A 469 9.01 13.12 2.09
C ILE A 469 9.64 13.91 3.23
N GLY A 470 9.82 13.28 4.38
CA GLY A 470 10.23 13.95 5.61
C GLY A 470 11.69 14.39 5.64
N GLU A 471 12.60 13.70 4.93
CA GLU A 471 14.02 14.06 4.94
C GLU A 471 14.37 15.35 4.23
N TYR A 472 13.56 15.70 3.21
CA TYR A 472 13.64 16.98 2.54
C TYR A 472 12.26 17.40 2.03
N TRP A 473 11.69 18.39 2.66
CA TRP A 473 10.42 19.00 2.28
C TRP A 473 10.58 20.51 2.21
N PRO A 474 10.76 21.07 1.01
CA PRO A 474 10.90 22.51 0.83
C PRO A 474 9.58 23.23 1.12
N ASP A 475 9.67 24.45 1.63
CA ASP A 475 8.54 25.36 1.85
C ASP A 475 7.37 24.75 2.64
N ILE A 476 7.64 23.82 3.57
CA ILE A 476 6.60 23.18 4.37
C ILE A 476 5.81 24.16 5.24
N TYR A 477 6.45 25.30 5.63
CA TYR A 477 5.83 26.31 6.46
C TYR A 477 6.49 27.68 6.25
N GLY A 478 5.83 28.59 5.50
CA GLY A 478 6.22 30.01 5.44
C GLY A 478 7.68 30.24 5.00
N GLY A 479 8.13 29.58 3.95
CA GLY A 479 9.51 29.67 3.45
C GLY A 479 10.52 28.88 4.28
N ARG A 480 10.07 27.97 5.15
CA ARG A 480 10.93 27.08 5.93
C ARG A 480 10.88 25.67 5.41
N ASP A 481 12.04 25.07 5.32
CA ASP A 481 12.20 23.70 4.90
C ASP A 481 12.25 22.77 6.11
N LEU A 482 11.66 21.58 5.97
CA LEU A 482 12.01 20.44 6.79
C LEU A 482 13.16 19.73 6.09
N ALA A 483 14.35 19.72 6.69
CA ALA A 483 15.51 19.09 6.10
C ALA A 483 16.42 18.49 7.18
N VAL A 484 16.73 17.19 7.05
CA VAL A 484 17.70 16.50 7.90
C VAL A 484 19.14 16.81 7.45
N GLY A 485 20.11 16.55 8.31
CA GLY A 485 21.53 16.78 7.99
C GLY A 485 22.01 15.90 6.85
N ASN A 486 21.79 14.61 6.94
CA ASN A 486 22.17 13.61 5.95
C ASN A 486 21.08 12.53 5.86
N GLY A 487 20.77 12.08 4.65
CA GLY A 487 19.80 11.04 4.38
C GLY A 487 19.80 10.69 2.90
N LEU A 488 19.52 9.43 2.59
CA LEU A 488 19.50 8.93 1.21
C LEU A 488 18.33 9.49 0.43
N MET A 489 17.16 9.58 1.05
CA MET A 489 15.95 10.13 0.40
C MET A 489 16.16 11.61 0.08
N LYS A 490 16.76 12.38 1.01
CA LYS A 490 17.19 13.76 0.75
C LYS A 490 18.15 13.85 -0.42
N LEU A 491 19.16 12.97 -0.47
CA LEU A 491 20.15 12.95 -1.55
C LEU A 491 19.50 12.66 -2.90
N ILE A 492 18.59 11.68 -2.98
CA ILE A 492 17.85 11.35 -4.21
C ILE A 492 17.00 12.54 -4.64
N THR A 493 16.24 13.15 -3.71
CA THR A 493 15.36 14.28 -4.01
C THR A 493 16.14 15.50 -4.50
N LEU A 494 17.21 15.89 -3.81
CA LEU A 494 18.05 17.02 -4.22
C LEU A 494 18.74 16.77 -5.55
N SER A 495 19.33 15.58 -5.75
CA SER A 495 19.97 15.22 -7.03
C SER A 495 18.99 15.27 -8.19
N THR A 496 17.75 14.84 -7.96
CA THR A 496 16.68 14.91 -8.98
C THR A 496 16.30 16.36 -9.28
N ALA A 497 16.11 17.18 -8.24
CA ALA A 497 15.78 18.60 -8.38
C ALA A 497 16.90 19.41 -9.07
N GLU A 498 18.16 19.06 -8.82
CA GLU A 498 19.33 19.66 -9.47
C GLU A 498 19.57 19.14 -10.91
N GLY A 499 18.78 18.18 -11.37
CA GLY A 499 18.94 17.55 -12.70
C GLY A 499 20.09 16.54 -12.78
N ASN A 500 20.72 16.16 -11.65
CA ASN A 500 21.74 15.11 -11.59
C ASN A 500 21.10 13.72 -11.52
N ILE A 501 20.40 13.35 -12.61
CA ILE A 501 19.64 12.10 -12.70
C ILE A 501 20.54 10.87 -12.56
N ALA A 502 21.78 10.93 -13.02
CA ALA A 502 22.72 9.81 -12.91
C ALA A 502 23.01 9.46 -11.44
N LEU A 503 23.25 10.46 -10.59
CA LEU A 503 23.47 10.25 -9.16
C LEU A 503 22.20 9.75 -8.46
N ALA A 504 21.05 10.35 -8.77
CA ALA A 504 19.77 9.91 -8.22
C ALA A 504 19.45 8.46 -8.59
N ALA A 505 19.68 8.06 -9.85
CA ALA A 505 19.48 6.69 -10.32
C ALA A 505 20.46 5.71 -9.65
N TRP A 506 21.74 6.09 -9.50
CA TRP A 506 22.75 5.26 -8.82
C TRP A 506 22.40 5.05 -7.34
N ALA A 507 22.02 6.11 -6.64
CA ALA A 507 21.58 6.05 -5.25
C ALA A 507 20.32 5.17 -5.10
N SER A 508 19.35 5.31 -6.00
CA SER A 508 18.12 4.50 -6.03
C SER A 508 18.41 3.02 -6.32
N LEU A 509 19.38 2.72 -7.20
CA LEU A 509 19.79 1.35 -7.48
C LEU A 509 20.44 0.69 -6.25
N ILE A 510 21.38 1.39 -5.59
CA ILE A 510 22.01 0.91 -4.35
C ILE A 510 20.93 0.67 -3.29
N PHE A 511 20.03 1.62 -3.12
CA PHE A 511 18.91 1.51 -2.19
C PHE A 511 18.07 0.26 -2.48
N GLY A 512 17.60 0.07 -3.71
CA GLY A 512 16.82 -1.09 -4.10
C GLY A 512 17.53 -2.41 -3.84
N VAL A 513 18.84 -2.50 -4.19
CA VAL A 513 19.65 -3.70 -3.93
C VAL A 513 19.76 -3.99 -2.44
N VAL A 514 20.07 -2.99 -1.62
CA VAL A 514 20.22 -3.18 -0.17
C VAL A 514 18.90 -3.56 0.49
N VAL A 515 17.77 -2.93 0.11
CA VAL A 515 16.44 -3.27 0.65
C VAL A 515 16.04 -4.70 0.29
N VAL A 516 16.28 -5.12 -0.96
CA VAL A 516 16.00 -6.51 -1.38
C VAL A 516 16.87 -7.50 -0.59
N LEU A 517 18.15 -7.22 -0.42
CA LEU A 517 19.03 -8.06 0.40
C LEU A 517 18.56 -8.11 1.86
N PHE A 518 18.19 -6.97 2.43
CA PHE A 518 17.62 -6.89 3.78
C PHE A 518 16.33 -7.71 3.91
N SER A 519 15.42 -7.59 2.95
CA SER A 519 14.18 -8.37 2.93
C SER A 519 14.45 -9.88 2.88
N ILE A 520 15.36 -10.32 2.01
CA ILE A 520 15.69 -11.75 1.86
C ILE A 520 16.39 -12.30 3.12
N PHE A 521 17.40 -11.60 3.64
CA PHE A 521 18.24 -12.11 4.71
C PHE A 521 17.70 -11.85 6.10
N PHE A 522 16.93 -10.79 6.30
CA PHE A 522 16.39 -10.41 7.60
C PHE A 522 14.89 -10.73 7.70
N THR A 523 14.06 -10.13 6.87
CA THR A 523 12.60 -10.21 6.98
C THR A 523 12.08 -11.64 6.80
N ARG A 524 12.48 -12.31 5.71
CA ARG A 524 12.07 -13.71 5.45
C ARG A 524 12.59 -14.66 6.53
N ARG A 525 13.83 -14.49 6.96
CA ARG A 525 14.43 -15.35 8.00
C ARG A 525 13.76 -15.16 9.35
N LEU A 526 13.40 -13.92 9.69
CA LEU A 526 12.66 -13.60 10.90
C LEU A 526 11.24 -14.22 10.87
N MET A 527 10.57 -14.17 9.74
CA MET A 527 9.26 -14.80 9.52
C MET A 527 9.35 -16.32 9.64
N ASP A 528 10.34 -16.95 9.00
CA ASP A 528 10.56 -18.40 9.07
C ASP A 528 10.83 -18.85 10.53
N LEU A 529 11.61 -18.08 11.28
CA LEU A 529 11.87 -18.36 12.70
C LEU A 529 10.61 -18.19 13.56
N ALA A 530 9.82 -17.14 13.30
CA ALA A 530 8.57 -16.91 14.00
C ALA A 530 7.57 -18.05 13.74
N GLN A 531 7.43 -18.47 12.50
CA GLN A 531 6.56 -19.59 12.14
C GLN A 531 7.04 -20.92 12.73
N LYS A 532 8.31 -21.27 12.62
CA LYS A 532 8.85 -22.54 13.14
C LYS A 532 8.80 -22.67 14.65
N ARG A 533 8.94 -21.56 15.40
CA ARG A 533 9.06 -21.59 16.85
C ARG A 533 7.73 -21.35 17.60
N TYR A 534 6.77 -20.65 16.97
CA TYR A 534 5.58 -20.14 17.64
C TYR A 534 4.26 -20.59 16.99
N ILE A 535 4.27 -21.54 16.03
CA ILE A 535 3.03 -22.14 15.51
C ILE A 535 2.52 -23.14 16.54
N ALA A 536 1.32 -22.90 17.04
CA ALA A 536 0.62 -23.83 17.93
C ALA A 536 -0.27 -24.83 17.15
N GLU A 537 -0.78 -24.47 15.94
CA GLU A 537 -1.58 -25.38 15.06
C GLU A 537 -1.63 -24.85 13.62
N GLU A 538 -1.57 -25.76 12.63
CA GLU A 538 -1.62 -25.45 11.19
C GLU A 538 -2.94 -24.80 10.73
N ALA A 539 -4.01 -24.86 11.50
CA ALA A 539 -5.34 -24.40 11.12
C ALA A 539 -5.52 -22.87 11.18
N VAL A 540 -4.67 -22.12 11.86
CA VAL A 540 -4.82 -20.66 12.07
C VAL A 540 -4.29 -19.84 10.89
N TYR A 541 -3.47 -20.43 10.03
CA TYR A 541 -2.81 -19.73 8.89
C TYR A 541 -3.45 -19.95 7.53
N ALA A 542 -4.54 -20.70 7.48
CA ALA A 542 -5.33 -20.91 6.24
C ALA A 542 -6.46 -19.87 6.05
N ALA A 543 -6.58 -18.90 6.94
CA ALA A 543 -7.61 -17.85 6.88
C ALA A 543 -7.10 -16.55 6.25
#